data_c5b64562609e0f6d323aa2663abe9d69
#
_entry.id   c5b64562609e0f6d323aa2663abe9d69
#
_cell.length_a   1.000
_cell.length_b   1.000
_cell.length_c   1.000
_cell.angle_alpha   90.00
_cell.angle_beta   90.00
_cell.angle_gamma   90.00
#
_symmetry.space_group_name_H-M   'P 1'
#
loop_
_entity.id
_entity.type
_entity.pdbx_description
1 polymer ?
#
loop_
_entity_poly.entity_id
_entity_poly.type
_entity_poly.pdbx_seq_one_letter_code
_entity_poly.pdbx_strand_id
1 'polypeptide(L)'
;MKKETAQIAAQECIATDIYSMTLRVSFAEEVKPGQFLSVYSADGARLLPRPISICDVDLNEGTVRLVYRIAGKGTAEFSKLTPGCGIDVLGPLGNGFPVEEFRNQRVLLVGGGIGIPPLYYTAKSLSNPVFAVGYRSETYLLPDISGQFETHIATEDGSLGTKGNVLDAIRADGIEADVIFACGPKPMLRALKEYAEEAGIRCFVSMEERMACGVGACLGCVTRTVEQDAHSFVKNARICKDGPVFDAEEVDLT
;
A
#
# COMPACT_ATOMS: atom_id res chain seq x y z
N MET A 1 -12.02 10.87 -9.14
CA MET A 1 -12.27 9.43 -9.44
C MET A 1 -12.84 9.31 -10.84
N LYS A 2 -12.19 8.55 -11.71
CA LYS A 2 -12.57 8.30 -13.12
C LYS A 2 -12.54 6.80 -13.41
N LYS A 3 -13.42 6.32 -14.29
CA LYS A 3 -13.33 4.99 -14.89
C LYS A 3 -12.88 5.13 -16.33
N GLU A 4 -11.80 4.46 -16.69
CA GLU A 4 -11.24 4.51 -18.04
C GLU A 4 -10.52 3.21 -18.40
N THR A 5 -10.28 3.00 -19.69
CA THR A 5 -9.36 1.97 -20.18
C THR A 5 -7.97 2.59 -20.27
N ALA A 6 -7.10 2.25 -19.32
CA ALA A 6 -5.72 2.69 -19.28
C ALA A 6 -4.86 1.85 -20.22
N GLN A 7 -3.86 2.45 -20.86
CA GLN A 7 -2.88 1.73 -21.67
C GLN A 7 -1.71 1.28 -20.80
N ILE A 8 -1.31 0.02 -20.92
CA ILE A 8 -0.10 -0.51 -20.28
C ILE A 8 1.11 0.05 -21.03
N ALA A 9 1.89 0.90 -20.36
CA ALA A 9 3.13 1.45 -20.88
C ALA A 9 4.31 0.50 -20.68
N ALA A 10 4.36 -0.20 -19.54
CA ALA A 10 5.37 -1.20 -19.22
C ALA A 10 4.79 -2.29 -18.31
N GLN A 11 5.32 -3.49 -18.42
CA GLN A 11 5.07 -4.60 -17.50
C GLN A 11 6.31 -5.46 -17.35
N GLU A 12 6.65 -5.80 -16.12
CA GLU A 12 7.83 -6.56 -15.77
C GLU A 12 7.55 -7.50 -14.59
N CYS A 13 8.11 -8.71 -14.61
CA CYS A 13 8.18 -9.61 -13.48
C CYS A 13 9.43 -9.21 -12.65
N ILE A 14 9.26 -8.66 -11.46
CA ILE A 14 10.35 -8.12 -10.63
C ILE A 14 10.78 -9.06 -9.50
N ALA A 15 10.01 -10.10 -9.22
CA ALA A 15 10.32 -11.21 -8.32
C ALA A 15 9.33 -12.35 -8.57
N THR A 16 9.49 -13.47 -7.91
CA THR A 16 8.59 -14.64 -8.04
C THR A 16 7.14 -14.22 -7.76
N ASP A 17 6.28 -14.35 -8.77
CA ASP A 17 4.86 -13.94 -8.73
C ASP A 17 4.61 -12.45 -8.44
N ILE A 18 5.62 -11.59 -8.50
CA ILE A 18 5.50 -10.14 -8.30
C ILE A 18 5.72 -9.41 -9.61
N TYR A 19 4.77 -8.57 -9.98
CA TYR A 19 4.78 -7.81 -11.23
C TYR A 19 4.71 -6.31 -10.97
N SER A 20 5.47 -5.55 -11.76
CA SER A 20 5.39 -4.10 -11.88
C SER A 20 4.67 -3.76 -13.18
N MET A 21 3.57 -3.01 -13.11
CA MET A 21 2.78 -2.56 -14.25
C MET A 21 2.69 -1.04 -14.24
N THR A 22 3.10 -0.40 -15.31
CA THR A 22 2.96 1.05 -15.51
C THR A 22 1.79 1.32 -16.45
N LEU A 23 0.86 2.14 -16.00
CA LEU A 23 -0.36 2.50 -16.72
C LEU A 23 -0.37 3.98 -17.07
N ARG A 24 -0.65 4.32 -18.32
CA ARG A 24 -0.95 5.70 -18.73
C ARG A 24 -2.40 6.01 -18.41
N VAL A 25 -2.62 7.04 -17.58
CA VAL A 25 -3.94 7.41 -17.07
C VAL A 25 -4.19 8.91 -17.21
N SER A 26 -5.46 9.31 -17.30
CA SER A 26 -5.84 10.73 -17.43
C SER A 26 -5.89 11.48 -16.10
N PHE A 27 -5.69 10.80 -14.97
CA PHE A 27 -5.86 11.33 -13.60
C PHE A 27 -4.58 11.25 -12.74
N ALA A 28 -3.41 11.11 -13.35
CA ALA A 28 -2.14 10.99 -12.61
C ALA A 28 -1.92 12.13 -11.62
N GLU A 29 -2.27 13.36 -11.99
CA GLU A 29 -2.16 14.56 -11.14
C GLU A 29 -3.11 14.56 -9.92
N GLU A 30 -4.19 13.75 -9.96
CA GLU A 30 -5.18 13.66 -8.88
C GLU A 30 -4.76 12.64 -7.80
N VAL A 31 -3.71 11.83 -8.06
CA VAL A 31 -3.28 10.75 -7.18
C VAL A 31 -2.58 11.28 -5.94
N LYS A 32 -2.97 10.75 -4.78
CA LYS A 32 -2.32 11.01 -3.49
C LYS A 32 -1.62 9.76 -2.97
N PRO A 33 -0.52 9.91 -2.21
CA PRO A 33 0.19 8.79 -1.59
C PRO A 33 -0.71 7.91 -0.73
N GLY A 34 -0.63 6.59 -0.92
CA GLY A 34 -1.45 5.61 -0.19
C GLY A 34 -2.81 5.28 -0.82
N GLN A 35 -3.18 5.91 -1.93
CA GLN A 35 -4.38 5.57 -2.71
C GLN A 35 -4.17 4.32 -3.57
N PHE A 36 -5.27 3.78 -4.11
CA PHE A 36 -5.28 2.57 -4.91
C PHE A 36 -6.16 2.71 -6.16
N LEU A 37 -6.05 1.76 -7.07
CA LEU A 37 -6.94 1.58 -8.22
C LEU A 37 -7.75 0.28 -8.07
N SER A 38 -8.99 0.29 -8.50
CA SER A 38 -9.74 -0.92 -8.83
C SER A 38 -9.44 -1.32 -10.27
N VAL A 39 -8.77 -2.46 -10.45
CA VAL A 39 -8.35 -3.00 -11.75
C VAL A 39 -9.28 -4.13 -12.16
N TYR A 40 -9.85 -4.06 -13.36
CA TYR A 40 -10.86 -4.99 -13.85
C TYR A 40 -10.25 -6.06 -14.76
N SER A 41 -10.76 -7.29 -14.63
CA SER A 41 -10.47 -8.39 -15.54
C SER A 41 -11.25 -8.21 -16.84
N ALA A 42 -10.66 -8.57 -17.98
CA ALA A 42 -11.37 -8.64 -19.25
C ALA A 42 -12.31 -9.86 -19.34
N ASP A 43 -12.09 -10.89 -18.51
CA ASP A 43 -12.97 -12.04 -18.42
C ASP A 43 -14.29 -11.68 -17.70
N GLY A 44 -15.37 -11.63 -18.45
CA GLY A 44 -16.71 -11.31 -17.95
C GLY A 44 -17.24 -12.21 -16.83
N ALA A 45 -16.61 -13.36 -16.58
CA ALA A 45 -16.91 -14.22 -15.43
C ALA A 45 -16.28 -13.71 -14.11
N ARG A 46 -15.40 -12.71 -14.17
CA ARG A 46 -14.70 -12.11 -13.01
C ARG A 46 -15.21 -10.70 -12.73
N LEU A 47 -16.42 -10.61 -12.23
CA LEU A 47 -17.15 -9.34 -12.05
C LEU A 47 -16.51 -8.35 -11.10
N LEU A 48 -15.82 -8.84 -10.04
CA LEU A 48 -15.24 -7.96 -9.04
C LEU A 48 -13.85 -7.47 -9.48
N PRO A 49 -13.54 -6.16 -9.31
CA PRO A 49 -12.21 -5.64 -9.56
C PRO A 49 -11.19 -6.10 -8.50
N ARG A 50 -9.92 -5.85 -8.77
CA ARG A 50 -8.81 -6.05 -7.82
C ARG A 50 -8.32 -4.69 -7.36
N PRO A 51 -8.43 -4.39 -6.05
CA PRO A 51 -7.81 -3.20 -5.50
C PRO A 51 -6.30 -3.40 -5.48
N ILE A 52 -5.58 -2.48 -6.11
CA ILE A 52 -4.11 -2.51 -6.15
C ILE A 52 -3.62 -1.11 -5.82
N SER A 53 -2.78 -1.01 -4.79
CA SER A 53 -2.20 0.23 -4.33
C SER A 53 -1.29 0.85 -5.39
N ILE A 54 -1.30 2.17 -5.49
CA ILE A 54 -0.42 2.92 -6.38
C ILE A 54 0.97 2.96 -5.73
N CYS A 55 1.96 2.44 -6.44
CA CYS A 55 3.34 2.38 -6.01
C CYS A 55 4.08 3.69 -6.31
N ASP A 56 3.87 4.26 -7.48
CA ASP A 56 4.52 5.50 -7.92
C ASP A 56 3.68 6.24 -8.96
N VAL A 57 4.01 7.52 -9.15
CA VAL A 57 3.39 8.41 -10.14
C VAL A 57 4.47 9.18 -10.87
N ASP A 58 4.41 9.19 -12.19
CA ASP A 58 5.20 10.07 -13.05
C ASP A 58 4.26 11.08 -13.71
N LEU A 59 4.33 12.32 -13.25
CA LEU A 59 3.48 13.41 -13.74
C LEU A 59 3.88 13.86 -15.15
N ASN A 60 5.16 13.73 -15.53
CA ASN A 60 5.64 14.13 -16.86
C ASN A 60 5.09 13.19 -17.93
N GLU A 61 5.07 11.89 -17.64
CA GLU A 61 4.58 10.86 -18.56
C GLU A 61 3.06 10.60 -18.39
N GLY A 62 2.43 11.15 -17.36
CA GLY A 62 1.02 10.89 -17.04
C GLY A 62 0.77 9.42 -16.69
N THR A 63 1.67 8.81 -15.93
CA THR A 63 1.59 7.39 -15.61
C THR A 63 1.52 7.11 -14.11
N VAL A 64 0.92 5.96 -13.79
CA VAL A 64 0.94 5.37 -12.44
C VAL A 64 1.58 3.98 -12.51
N ARG A 65 2.41 3.66 -11.52
CA ARG A 65 3.03 2.34 -11.36
C ARG A 65 2.27 1.55 -10.29
N LEU A 66 1.85 0.36 -10.64
CA LEU A 66 1.26 -0.63 -9.75
C LEU A 66 2.25 -1.77 -9.55
N VAL A 67 2.39 -2.23 -8.30
CA VAL A 67 3.13 -3.46 -8.01
C VAL A 67 2.19 -4.42 -7.31
N TYR A 68 2.05 -5.63 -7.85
CA TYR A 68 1.08 -6.60 -7.37
C TYR A 68 1.64 -8.02 -7.40
N ARG A 69 1.05 -8.88 -6.54
CA ARG A 69 1.34 -10.31 -6.51
C ARG A 69 0.26 -11.09 -7.24
N ILE A 70 0.64 -12.17 -7.91
CA ILE A 70 -0.31 -13.18 -8.37
C ILE A 70 -0.90 -13.89 -7.14
N ALA A 71 -2.15 -13.51 -6.78
CA ALA A 71 -2.89 -14.07 -5.65
C ALA A 71 -4.13 -14.87 -6.09
N GLY A 72 -4.44 -14.86 -7.38
CA GLY A 72 -5.58 -15.57 -7.94
C GLY A 72 -5.76 -15.31 -9.42
N LYS A 73 -6.87 -15.83 -10.00
CA LYS A 73 -7.11 -15.82 -11.45
C LYS A 73 -7.08 -14.43 -12.09
N GLY A 74 -7.51 -13.38 -11.40
CA GLY A 74 -7.50 -12.01 -11.96
C GLY A 74 -6.08 -11.45 -12.06
N THR A 75 -5.28 -11.50 -11.00
CA THR A 75 -3.89 -11.05 -11.05
C THR A 75 -3.01 -11.93 -11.95
N ALA A 76 -3.34 -13.24 -12.08
CA ALA A 76 -2.72 -14.13 -13.05
C ALA A 76 -3.11 -13.81 -14.52
N GLU A 77 -4.27 -13.19 -14.75
CA GLU A 77 -4.62 -12.62 -16.06
C GLU A 77 -3.81 -11.37 -16.32
N PHE A 78 -3.73 -10.46 -15.35
CA PHE A 78 -2.97 -9.22 -15.48
C PHE A 78 -1.50 -9.49 -15.81
N SER A 79 -0.87 -10.50 -15.19
CA SER A 79 0.55 -10.82 -15.43
C SER A 79 0.88 -11.27 -16.86
N LYS A 80 -0.14 -11.59 -17.67
CA LYS A 80 0.02 -11.99 -19.08
C LYS A 80 -0.16 -10.83 -20.07
N LEU A 81 -0.60 -9.69 -19.60
CA LEU A 81 -0.76 -8.50 -20.42
C LEU A 81 0.62 -7.93 -20.78
N THR A 82 0.71 -7.27 -21.93
CA THR A 82 1.95 -6.71 -22.46
C THR A 82 1.78 -5.21 -22.74
N PRO A 83 2.88 -4.46 -22.84
CA PRO A 83 2.82 -3.06 -23.26
C PRO A 83 1.98 -2.88 -24.54
N GLY A 84 1.17 -1.83 -24.55
CA GLY A 84 0.19 -1.55 -25.61
C GLY A 84 -1.21 -2.11 -25.39
N CYS A 85 -1.38 -3.12 -24.51
CA CYS A 85 -2.70 -3.61 -24.11
C CYS A 85 -3.47 -2.55 -23.31
N GLY A 86 -4.80 -2.57 -23.42
CA GLY A 86 -5.70 -1.81 -22.56
C GLY A 86 -6.14 -2.61 -21.35
N ILE A 87 -6.34 -1.93 -20.20
CA ILE A 87 -6.91 -2.51 -18.99
C ILE A 87 -7.86 -1.50 -18.34
N ASP A 88 -9.06 -1.96 -17.96
CA ASP A 88 -10.04 -1.08 -17.33
C ASP A 88 -9.66 -0.83 -15.87
N VAL A 89 -9.68 0.45 -15.49
CA VAL A 89 -9.38 0.91 -14.15
C VAL A 89 -10.42 1.90 -13.64
N LEU A 90 -10.62 1.93 -12.34
CA LEU A 90 -11.38 2.96 -11.63
C LEU A 90 -10.49 3.54 -10.54
N GLY A 91 -10.29 4.85 -10.54
CA GLY A 91 -9.46 5.53 -9.54
C GLY A 91 -9.29 7.02 -9.77
N PRO A 92 -8.42 7.67 -8.98
CA PRO A 92 -7.85 7.16 -7.74
C PRO A 92 -8.92 6.96 -6.67
N LEU A 93 -8.73 5.98 -5.77
CA LEU A 93 -9.69 5.57 -4.74
C LEU A 93 -9.06 5.62 -3.35
N GLY A 94 -9.91 5.83 -2.34
CA GLY A 94 -9.54 5.86 -0.94
C GLY A 94 -8.86 7.14 -0.48
N ASN A 95 -8.62 7.21 0.84
CA ASN A 95 -7.86 8.27 1.49
C ASN A 95 -6.42 7.80 1.70
N GLY A 96 -5.46 8.64 1.36
CA GLY A 96 -4.04 8.34 1.48
C GLY A 96 -3.46 8.65 2.87
N PHE A 97 -2.14 8.51 2.99
CA PHE A 97 -1.40 8.91 4.18
C PHE A 97 -1.45 10.43 4.37
N PRO A 98 -1.47 10.95 5.62
CA PRO A 98 -1.52 12.38 5.93
C PRO A 98 -0.14 13.04 5.76
N VAL A 99 0.45 12.92 4.56
CA VAL A 99 1.82 13.36 4.25
C VAL A 99 2.05 14.85 4.48
N GLU A 100 1.03 15.68 4.28
CA GLU A 100 1.15 17.14 4.47
C GLU A 100 1.36 17.51 5.95
N GLU A 101 0.71 16.79 6.87
CA GLU A 101 0.83 16.99 8.32
C GLU A 101 2.24 16.64 8.82
N PHE A 102 2.84 15.60 8.23
CA PHE A 102 4.12 15.04 8.70
C PHE A 102 5.30 15.28 7.74
N ARG A 103 5.13 16.14 6.72
CA ARG A 103 6.10 16.35 5.64
C ARG A 103 7.53 16.59 6.11
N ASN A 104 7.72 17.36 7.17
CA ASN A 104 9.02 17.76 7.69
C ASN A 104 9.50 16.96 8.92
N GLN A 105 8.73 15.94 9.31
CA GLN A 105 9.07 15.07 10.43
C GLN A 105 9.89 13.86 9.94
N ARG A 106 10.53 13.16 10.86
CA ARG A 106 11.19 11.87 10.58
C ARG A 106 10.11 10.78 10.55
N VAL A 107 9.69 10.40 9.36
CA VAL A 107 8.62 9.41 9.14
C VAL A 107 9.23 8.03 8.90
N LEU A 108 8.91 7.07 9.77
CA LEU A 108 9.27 5.66 9.57
C LEU A 108 8.19 4.97 8.72
N LEU A 109 8.57 4.60 7.51
CA LEU A 109 7.74 3.86 6.55
C LEU A 109 7.97 2.36 6.73
N VAL A 110 6.99 1.65 7.30
CA VAL A 110 7.12 0.23 7.62
C VAL A 110 6.33 -0.62 6.64
N GLY A 111 7.04 -1.36 5.80
CA GLY A 111 6.44 -2.20 4.76
C GLY A 111 6.68 -3.70 4.96
N GLY A 112 5.63 -4.50 4.85
CA GLY A 112 5.73 -5.97 4.88
C GLY A 112 5.24 -6.62 3.59
N GLY A 113 6.14 -7.34 2.87
CA GLY A 113 5.79 -8.01 1.63
C GLY A 113 5.11 -7.07 0.64
N ILE A 114 3.92 -7.43 0.12
CA ILE A 114 3.21 -6.61 -0.89
C ILE A 114 2.67 -5.27 -0.33
N GLY A 115 2.84 -4.98 0.96
CA GLY A 115 2.57 -3.67 1.54
C GLY A 115 3.69 -2.64 1.34
N ILE A 116 4.86 -3.04 0.84
CA ILE A 116 5.98 -2.12 0.55
C ILE A 116 5.67 -1.13 -0.58
N PRO A 117 5.09 -1.54 -1.73
CA PRO A 117 4.86 -0.67 -2.88
C PRO A 117 4.16 0.67 -2.58
N PRO A 118 3.03 0.74 -1.83
CA PRO A 118 2.34 2.01 -1.60
C PRO A 118 3.16 3.01 -0.77
N LEU A 119 4.18 2.56 -0.06
CA LEU A 119 5.04 3.43 0.73
C LEU A 119 6.10 4.15 -0.11
N TYR A 120 6.41 3.66 -1.32
CA TYR A 120 7.41 4.27 -2.18
C TYR A 120 7.00 5.67 -2.66
N TYR A 121 5.78 5.82 -3.19
CA TYR A 121 5.25 7.14 -3.57
C TYR A 121 5.04 8.04 -2.35
N THR A 122 4.68 7.46 -1.21
CA THR A 122 4.56 8.17 0.07
C THR A 122 5.90 8.78 0.48
N ALA A 123 7.00 8.03 0.39
CA ALA A 123 8.35 8.50 0.71
C ALA A 123 8.77 9.71 -0.13
N LYS A 124 8.48 9.68 -1.43
CA LYS A 124 8.80 10.79 -2.36
C LYS A 124 8.10 12.11 -1.99
N SER A 125 7.07 12.06 -1.17
CA SER A 125 6.29 13.22 -0.70
C SER A 125 6.74 13.76 0.67
N LEU A 126 7.74 13.14 1.29
CA LEU A 126 8.27 13.45 2.62
C LEU A 126 9.71 14.00 2.52
N SER A 127 10.10 14.85 3.49
CA SER A 127 11.46 15.44 3.51
C SER A 127 12.49 14.52 4.16
N ASN A 128 12.09 13.70 5.13
CA ASN A 128 12.99 12.83 5.90
C ASN A 128 12.38 11.43 6.15
N PRO A 129 12.11 10.67 5.08
CA PRO A 129 11.57 9.31 5.22
C PRO A 129 12.68 8.31 5.54
N VAL A 130 12.36 7.35 6.41
CA VAL A 130 13.20 6.18 6.72
C VAL A 130 12.38 4.93 6.45
N PHE A 131 12.94 3.96 5.74
CA PHE A 131 12.27 2.68 5.49
C PHE A 131 12.71 1.60 6.47
N ALA A 132 11.74 0.83 6.95
CA ALA A 132 11.93 -0.50 7.49
C ALA A 132 11.09 -1.48 6.67
N VAL A 133 11.75 -2.40 5.95
CA VAL A 133 11.09 -3.32 5.03
C VAL A 133 11.31 -4.76 5.42
N GLY A 134 10.21 -5.52 5.45
CA GLY A 134 10.22 -6.94 5.80
C GLY A 134 9.85 -7.83 4.61
N TYR A 135 10.68 -8.84 4.37
CA TYR A 135 10.45 -9.87 3.36
C TYR A 135 10.51 -11.26 4.00
N ARG A 136 9.99 -12.28 3.32
CA ARG A 136 10.20 -13.67 3.74
C ARG A 136 11.62 -14.12 3.39
N SER A 137 12.02 -13.92 2.13
CA SER A 137 13.33 -14.27 1.59
C SER A 137 13.68 -13.38 0.39
N GLU A 138 12.93 -13.48 -0.70
CA GLU A 138 13.17 -12.74 -1.94
C GLU A 138 12.75 -11.28 -1.81
N THR A 139 13.67 -10.36 -2.17
CA THR A 139 13.45 -8.92 -2.11
C THR A 139 13.07 -8.35 -3.49
N TYR A 140 12.27 -7.29 -3.51
CA TYR A 140 11.89 -6.55 -4.70
C TYR A 140 11.68 -5.07 -4.35
N LEU A 141 11.77 -4.17 -5.33
CA LEU A 141 11.80 -2.71 -5.15
C LEU A 141 12.95 -2.21 -4.28
N LEU A 142 13.79 -3.09 -3.76
CA LEU A 142 14.87 -2.71 -2.84
C LEU A 142 15.88 -1.76 -3.49
N PRO A 143 16.33 -1.94 -4.75
CA PRO A 143 17.20 -0.97 -5.40
C PRO A 143 16.56 0.41 -5.56
N ASP A 144 15.25 0.46 -5.86
CA ASP A 144 14.51 1.72 -6.00
C ASP A 144 14.46 2.48 -4.67
N ILE A 145 14.27 1.75 -3.55
CA ILE A 145 14.11 2.31 -2.21
C ILE A 145 15.49 2.67 -1.63
N SER A 146 16.41 1.72 -1.51
CA SER A 146 17.70 1.90 -0.85
C SER A 146 18.67 2.82 -1.60
N GLY A 147 18.43 3.02 -2.90
CA GLY A 147 19.18 3.99 -3.70
C GLY A 147 18.80 5.45 -3.43
N GLN A 148 17.68 5.70 -2.75
CA GLN A 148 17.15 7.03 -2.53
C GLN A 148 16.92 7.37 -1.05
N PHE A 149 16.69 6.36 -0.18
CA PHE A 149 16.24 6.55 1.19
C PHE A 149 17.04 5.69 2.16
N GLU A 150 17.20 6.17 3.40
CA GLU A 150 17.68 5.37 4.52
C GLU A 150 16.79 4.12 4.66
N THR A 151 17.39 2.92 4.64
CA THR A 151 16.60 1.67 4.53
C THR A 151 17.16 0.58 5.45
N HIS A 152 16.32 0.06 6.31
CA HIS A 152 16.54 -1.07 7.19
C HIS A 152 15.77 -2.28 6.70
N ILE A 153 16.41 -3.44 6.66
CA ILE A 153 15.87 -4.64 6.01
C ILE A 153 15.78 -5.78 7.02
N ALA A 154 14.66 -6.47 7.02
CA ALA A 154 14.50 -7.76 7.69
C ALA A 154 14.11 -8.84 6.68
N THR A 155 14.67 -10.03 6.84
CA THR A 155 14.21 -11.25 6.15
C THR A 155 13.98 -12.36 7.14
N GLU A 156 12.86 -13.09 6.99
CA GLU A 156 12.52 -14.19 7.93
C GLU A 156 13.58 -15.27 7.94
N ASP A 157 14.20 -15.57 6.80
CA ASP A 157 15.26 -16.58 6.65
C ASP A 157 16.67 -16.06 7.01
N GLY A 158 16.84 -14.75 7.13
CA GLY A 158 18.13 -14.11 7.40
C GLY A 158 19.04 -14.00 6.18
N SER A 159 18.50 -14.11 4.97
CA SER A 159 19.27 -13.99 3.72
C SER A 159 19.80 -12.58 3.46
N LEU A 160 19.12 -11.55 4.00
CA LEU A 160 19.53 -10.16 3.91
C LEU A 160 19.06 -9.36 5.13
N GLY A 161 19.94 -8.48 5.65
CA GLY A 161 19.62 -7.61 6.78
C GLY A 161 19.42 -8.37 8.10
N THR A 162 18.53 -7.88 8.94
CA THR A 162 18.18 -8.48 10.23
C THR A 162 17.36 -9.76 10.01
N LYS A 163 17.77 -10.86 10.61
CA LYS A 163 16.99 -12.10 10.61
C LYS A 163 15.78 -11.95 11.52
N GLY A 164 14.58 -12.09 10.97
CA GLY A 164 13.34 -11.99 11.70
C GLY A 164 12.30 -11.16 10.96
N ASN A 165 11.41 -10.53 11.71
CA ASN A 165 10.40 -9.63 11.17
C ASN A 165 10.88 -8.16 11.17
N VAL A 166 10.09 -7.27 10.59
CA VAL A 166 10.45 -5.85 10.45
C VAL A 166 10.62 -5.14 11.81
N LEU A 167 9.88 -5.53 12.86
CA LEU A 167 10.06 -4.97 14.21
C LEU A 167 11.38 -5.38 14.84
N ASP A 168 11.89 -6.57 14.51
CA ASP A 168 13.23 -7.00 14.96
C ASP A 168 14.30 -6.09 14.38
N ALA A 169 14.18 -5.67 13.11
CA ALA A 169 15.09 -4.70 12.50
C ALA A 169 14.95 -3.31 13.15
N ILE A 170 13.74 -2.82 13.37
CA ILE A 170 13.48 -1.52 14.00
C ILE A 170 14.15 -1.46 15.38
N ARG A 171 14.00 -2.51 16.19
CA ARG A 171 14.59 -2.59 17.53
C ARG A 171 16.12 -2.77 17.49
N ALA A 172 16.63 -3.63 16.63
CA ALA A 172 18.06 -3.92 16.52
C ALA A 172 18.87 -2.70 16.07
N ASP A 173 18.31 -1.93 15.14
CA ASP A 173 18.98 -0.77 14.56
C ASP A 173 18.68 0.53 15.35
N GLY A 174 17.80 0.47 16.37
CA GLY A 174 17.46 1.60 17.23
C GLY A 174 16.82 2.76 16.43
N ILE A 175 15.92 2.47 15.50
CA ILE A 175 15.35 3.47 14.59
C ILE A 175 14.43 4.40 15.36
N GLU A 176 14.80 5.69 15.41
CA GLU A 176 13.95 6.75 15.96
C GLU A 176 13.06 7.36 14.88
N ALA A 177 11.83 7.70 15.23
CA ALA A 177 10.89 8.36 14.35
C ALA A 177 9.86 9.19 15.13
N ASP A 178 9.32 10.22 14.48
CA ASP A 178 8.24 11.06 15.03
C ASP A 178 6.87 10.44 14.77
N VAL A 179 6.74 9.65 13.69
CA VAL A 179 5.49 8.99 13.26
C VAL A 179 5.80 7.74 12.43
N ILE A 180 4.90 6.75 12.49
CA ILE A 180 4.97 5.52 11.69
C ILE A 180 3.85 5.53 10.64
N PHE A 181 4.20 5.26 9.37
CA PHE A 181 3.26 4.91 8.30
C PHE A 181 3.52 3.47 7.90
N ALA A 182 2.51 2.62 8.04
CA ALA A 182 2.68 1.18 7.86
C ALA A 182 1.71 0.59 6.84
N CYS A 183 2.19 -0.39 6.06
CA CYS A 183 1.36 -1.20 5.18
C CYS A 183 1.90 -2.63 5.12
N GLY A 184 1.02 -3.61 5.33
CA GLY A 184 1.39 -5.03 5.32
C GLY A 184 0.37 -5.93 6.00
N PRO A 185 0.77 -7.17 6.36
CA PRO A 185 -0.12 -8.14 6.99
C PRO A 185 -0.67 -7.65 8.35
N LYS A 186 -1.94 -7.97 8.63
CA LYS A 186 -2.62 -7.60 9.90
C LYS A 186 -1.79 -7.88 11.15
N PRO A 187 -1.13 -9.05 11.31
CA PRO A 187 -0.28 -9.29 12.48
C PRO A 187 0.88 -8.29 12.63
N MET A 188 1.47 -7.85 11.51
CA MET A 188 2.51 -6.83 11.52
C MET A 188 1.93 -5.46 11.95
N LEU A 189 0.79 -5.07 11.39
CA LEU A 189 0.15 -3.80 11.72
C LEU A 189 -0.26 -3.74 13.21
N ARG A 190 -0.75 -4.86 13.77
CA ARG A 190 -1.05 -4.98 15.21
C ARG A 190 0.20 -4.77 16.05
N ALA A 191 1.27 -5.48 15.75
CA ALA A 191 2.50 -5.38 16.51
C ALA A 191 3.14 -3.98 16.40
N LEU A 192 2.98 -3.29 15.25
CA LEU A 192 3.42 -1.91 15.08
C LEU A 192 2.54 -0.92 15.87
N LYS A 193 1.23 -1.15 15.95
CA LYS A 193 0.35 -0.36 16.81
C LYS A 193 0.79 -0.46 18.28
N GLU A 194 1.00 -1.67 18.80
CA GLU A 194 1.49 -1.91 20.15
C GLU A 194 2.85 -1.23 20.39
N TYR A 195 3.79 -1.37 19.46
CA TYR A 195 5.10 -0.71 19.53
C TYR A 195 4.98 0.82 19.55
N ALA A 196 4.12 1.40 18.73
CA ALA A 196 3.90 2.84 18.65
C ALA A 196 3.26 3.39 19.95
N GLU A 197 2.30 2.66 20.52
CA GLU A 197 1.68 2.97 21.83
C GLU A 197 2.74 2.96 22.95
N GLU A 198 3.61 1.95 23.01
CA GLU A 198 4.72 1.86 23.97
C GLU A 198 5.73 3.01 23.82
N ALA A 199 6.01 3.41 22.59
CA ALA A 199 6.97 4.47 22.27
C ALA A 199 6.36 5.89 22.36
N GLY A 200 5.05 6.02 22.49
CA GLY A 200 4.33 7.30 22.51
C GLY A 200 4.37 8.05 21.18
N ILE A 201 4.42 7.34 20.05
CA ILE A 201 4.44 7.89 18.68
C ILE A 201 3.17 7.51 17.93
N ARG A 202 2.68 8.41 17.06
CA ARG A 202 1.50 8.12 16.23
C ARG A 202 1.82 7.09 15.16
N CYS A 203 0.84 6.25 14.85
CA CYS A 203 0.96 5.22 13.82
C CYS A 203 -0.25 5.26 12.89
N PHE A 204 0.01 5.34 11.58
CA PHE A 204 -1.02 5.23 10.55
C PHE A 204 -0.84 3.91 9.79
N VAL A 205 -1.93 3.18 9.63
CA VAL A 205 -1.94 1.85 9.02
C VAL A 205 -2.78 1.85 7.75
N SER A 206 -2.20 1.34 6.66
CA SER A 206 -2.94 1.06 5.43
C SER A 206 -3.46 -0.37 5.47
N MET A 207 -4.78 -0.51 5.48
CA MET A 207 -5.46 -1.79 5.63
C MET A 207 -5.90 -2.37 4.29
N GLU A 208 -5.85 -3.68 4.18
CA GLU A 208 -6.33 -4.44 3.03
C GLU A 208 -7.57 -5.26 3.39
N GLU A 209 -8.55 -5.29 2.47
CA GLU A 209 -9.71 -6.16 2.55
C GLU A 209 -10.23 -6.48 1.14
N ARG A 210 -11.01 -7.55 1.03
CA ARG A 210 -11.69 -7.87 -0.22
C ARG A 210 -12.69 -6.78 -0.56
N MET A 211 -12.62 -6.28 -1.79
CA MET A 211 -13.48 -5.21 -2.24
C MET A 211 -14.37 -5.68 -3.40
N ALA A 212 -15.61 -5.18 -3.41
CA ALA A 212 -16.52 -5.34 -4.52
C ALA A 212 -16.69 -4.03 -5.29
N CYS A 213 -17.31 -2.99 -4.71
CA CYS A 213 -17.55 -1.73 -5.44
C CYS A 213 -16.36 -0.77 -5.45
N GLY A 214 -15.49 -0.77 -4.43
CA GLY A 214 -14.37 0.16 -4.29
C GLY A 214 -14.76 1.61 -3.98
N VAL A 215 -16.05 1.94 -3.84
CA VAL A 215 -16.58 3.31 -3.72
C VAL A 215 -17.46 3.53 -2.47
N GLY A 216 -17.49 2.57 -1.55
CA GLY A 216 -18.20 2.69 -0.27
C GLY A 216 -19.68 2.32 -0.30
N ALA A 217 -20.22 1.82 -1.42
CA ALA A 217 -21.66 1.56 -1.57
C ALA A 217 -22.10 0.18 -1.07
N CYS A 218 -21.29 -0.87 -1.22
CA CYS A 218 -21.70 -2.26 -1.00
C CYS A 218 -21.43 -2.80 0.41
N LEU A 219 -20.68 -2.07 1.24
CA LEU A 219 -20.25 -2.49 2.58
C LEU A 219 -19.47 -3.82 2.63
N GLY A 220 -18.85 -4.23 1.51
CA GLY A 220 -18.11 -5.49 1.41
C GLY A 220 -16.70 -5.46 2.03
N CYS A 221 -16.14 -4.25 2.25
CA CYS A 221 -14.77 -4.06 2.75
C CYS A 221 -14.74 -3.34 4.10
N VAL A 222 -15.65 -3.69 5.01
CA VAL A 222 -15.71 -3.07 6.35
C VAL A 222 -14.64 -3.64 7.27
N THR A 223 -14.03 -2.75 8.05
CA THR A 223 -13.18 -3.10 9.19
C THR A 223 -13.82 -2.60 10.48
N ARG A 224 -13.49 -3.22 11.62
CA ARG A 224 -13.94 -2.76 12.92
C ARG A 224 -13.20 -1.50 13.35
N THR A 225 -13.92 -0.57 13.99
CA THR A 225 -13.36 0.62 14.63
C THR A 225 -13.49 0.54 16.14
N VAL A 226 -12.66 1.28 16.85
CA VAL A 226 -12.71 1.39 18.31
C VAL A 226 -13.94 2.21 18.71
N GLU A 227 -14.15 3.34 18.06
CA GLU A 227 -15.27 4.22 18.31
C GLU A 227 -16.49 3.88 17.46
N GLN A 228 -17.68 4.26 17.96
CA GLN A 228 -18.95 4.13 17.26
C GLN A 228 -19.18 5.36 16.38
N ASP A 229 -19.50 5.14 15.11
CA ASP A 229 -19.89 6.21 14.18
C ASP A 229 -21.18 6.89 14.65
N ALA A 230 -21.16 8.23 14.68
CA ALA A 230 -22.26 9.03 15.23
C ALA A 230 -23.55 8.99 14.37
N HIS A 231 -23.47 8.58 13.11
CA HIS A 231 -24.62 8.54 12.19
C HIS A 231 -25.18 7.12 12.02
N SER A 232 -24.29 6.15 11.83
CA SER A 232 -24.70 4.75 11.59
C SER A 232 -24.88 3.94 12.86
N PHE A 233 -24.36 4.43 14.01
CA PHE A 233 -24.36 3.77 15.30
C PHE A 233 -23.68 2.39 15.30
N VAL A 234 -22.75 2.16 14.37
CA VAL A 234 -21.95 0.94 14.27
C VAL A 234 -20.47 1.22 14.47
N LYS A 235 -19.73 0.20 14.91
CA LYS A 235 -18.26 0.24 15.07
C LYS A 235 -17.61 -0.36 13.83
N ASN A 236 -17.73 0.30 12.68
CA ASN A 236 -17.05 -0.11 11.47
C ASN A 236 -16.78 1.06 10.51
N ALA A 237 -15.77 0.91 9.68
CA ALA A 237 -15.42 1.81 8.59
C ALA A 237 -15.22 1.02 7.29
N ARG A 238 -15.43 1.68 6.15
CA ARG A 238 -15.26 1.10 4.82
C ARG A 238 -13.85 1.36 4.32
N ILE A 239 -13.04 0.33 4.21
CA ILE A 239 -11.64 0.49 3.79
C ILE A 239 -11.52 1.23 2.45
N CYS A 240 -12.42 0.99 1.50
CA CYS A 240 -12.37 1.63 0.18
C CYS A 240 -12.77 3.12 0.16
N LYS A 241 -13.47 3.62 1.19
CA LYS A 241 -14.00 4.98 1.22
C LYS A 241 -13.49 5.80 2.39
N ASP A 242 -13.50 5.21 3.58
CA ASP A 242 -13.08 5.86 4.82
C ASP A 242 -11.58 5.68 5.07
N GLY A 243 -10.97 4.59 4.53
CA GLY A 243 -9.56 4.29 4.43
C GLY A 243 -9.04 4.36 2.98
N PRO A 244 -8.01 3.60 2.59
CA PRO A 244 -7.42 2.45 3.31
C PRO A 244 -6.54 2.83 4.51
N VAL A 245 -6.09 4.08 4.59
CA VAL A 245 -5.23 4.56 5.67
C VAL A 245 -6.09 5.07 6.83
N PHE A 246 -5.78 4.58 8.02
CA PHE A 246 -6.41 4.97 9.30
C PHE A 246 -5.33 5.29 10.32
N ASP A 247 -5.64 6.15 11.30
CA ASP A 247 -4.89 6.17 12.54
C ASP A 247 -5.05 4.80 13.24
N ALA A 248 -3.94 4.22 13.69
CA ALA A 248 -3.98 2.88 14.29
C ALA A 248 -4.83 2.81 15.56
N GLU A 249 -5.02 3.94 16.25
CA GLU A 249 -5.89 4.03 17.41
C GLU A 249 -7.38 3.89 17.06
N GLU A 250 -7.78 4.29 15.85
CA GLU A 250 -9.17 4.24 15.39
C GLU A 250 -9.64 2.84 14.99
N VAL A 251 -8.73 1.91 14.68
CA VAL A 251 -9.08 0.59 14.13
C VAL A 251 -8.76 -0.56 15.07
N ASP A 252 -9.67 -1.55 15.07
CA ASP A 252 -9.47 -2.82 15.76
C ASP A 252 -8.69 -3.79 14.88
N LEU A 253 -7.45 -4.05 15.26
CA LEU A 253 -6.53 -4.96 14.56
C LEU A 253 -6.51 -6.38 15.17
N THR A 254 -7.44 -6.69 16.08
CA THR A 254 -7.55 -8.04 16.70
C THR A 254 -7.98 -9.12 15.70
#